data_4c70cfbf6febaa8decab567f93d37787
#
_entry.id   4c70cfbf6febaa8decab567f93d37787
#
_cell.length_a   1.000
_cell.length_b   1.000
_cell.length_c   1.000
_cell.angle_alpha   90.00
_cell.angle_beta   90.00
_cell.angle_gamma   90.00
#
_symmetry.space_group_name_H-M   'P 1'
#
loop_
_entity.id
_entity.type
_entity.pdbx_description
1 polymer ?
#
loop_
_entity_poly.entity_id
_entity_poly.type
_entity_poly.pdbx_seq_one_letter_code
_entity_poly.pdbx_strand_id
1 'polypeptide(L)'
;MDDTFAIGGDLAVHRSGFGAMRLTGPNVWGDPADRDGAIEVARRAVELGITFIDTADAYGPGSNEELLAEALHPYADGVVIATKAGQSRPGPGKWKPLGRPEYLRQQAELSLRRLKLDRFDLYQLHRIDPQVPASEQFGVLKELQDEGKIRHIGLSEVTVAQIEEARTQIEVASVQNLYNATERKHEAVLDYCERESIAFIPWRPVAKGDLASADGPLASIAKELGATPSQVALAWLYRRSSVVIPIPGTSSIKHLEENHAASALELADEHFAALSAIAPLA
;
A
#
# COMPACT_ATOMS: atom_id res chain seq x y z
N MET A 1 1.88 12.59 -17.14
CA MET A 1 2.76 12.18 -15.99
C MET A 1 3.32 10.82 -16.30
N ASP A 2 4.51 10.49 -15.80
CA ASP A 2 5.03 9.13 -15.92
C ASP A 2 4.15 8.19 -15.07
N ASP A 3 3.55 7.18 -15.71
CA ASP A 3 2.59 6.29 -15.05
C ASP A 3 3.27 5.14 -14.31
N THR A 4 4.61 5.11 -14.33
CA THR A 4 5.43 4.06 -13.71
C THR A 4 6.42 4.64 -12.71
N PHE A 5 6.79 3.83 -11.71
CA PHE A 5 7.88 4.10 -10.77
C PHE A 5 8.72 2.82 -10.58
N ALA A 6 10.03 2.97 -10.49
CA ALA A 6 10.95 1.86 -10.26
C ALA A 6 11.29 1.75 -8.76
N ILE A 7 10.61 0.87 -8.03
CA ILE A 7 10.89 0.59 -6.61
C ILE A 7 12.30 -0.01 -6.50
N GLY A 8 13.14 0.55 -5.62
CA GLY A 8 14.54 0.12 -5.49
C GLY A 8 15.38 0.34 -6.74
N GLY A 9 14.91 1.16 -7.70
CA GLY A 9 15.59 1.53 -8.92
C GLY A 9 15.44 0.52 -10.08
N ASP A 10 14.90 -0.67 -9.84
CA ASP A 10 14.86 -1.75 -10.86
C ASP A 10 13.52 -2.53 -10.90
N LEU A 11 12.62 -2.33 -9.96
CA LEU A 11 11.29 -2.96 -9.94
C LEU A 11 10.25 -1.97 -10.46
N ALA A 12 10.04 -1.95 -11.78
CA ALA A 12 9.07 -1.07 -12.42
C ALA A 12 7.63 -1.52 -12.10
N VAL A 13 6.82 -0.61 -11.56
CA VAL A 13 5.40 -0.82 -11.28
C VAL A 13 4.56 0.34 -11.79
N HIS A 14 3.30 0.08 -12.14
CA HIS A 14 2.34 1.15 -12.42
C HIS A 14 2.02 1.92 -11.14
N ARG A 15 1.99 3.25 -11.19
CA ARG A 15 1.73 4.08 -10.01
C ARG A 15 0.31 3.96 -9.47
N SER A 16 -0.67 3.52 -10.27
CA SER A 16 -1.99 3.14 -9.77
C SER A 16 -1.92 1.74 -9.20
N GLY A 17 -1.72 1.61 -7.88
CA GLY A 17 -1.70 0.34 -7.19
C GLY A 17 -3.09 -0.11 -6.73
N PHE A 18 -3.18 -1.33 -6.19
CA PHE A 18 -4.40 -1.89 -5.61
C PHE A 18 -4.15 -2.45 -4.21
N GLY A 19 -4.91 -1.97 -3.21
CA GLY A 19 -4.88 -2.48 -1.85
C GLY A 19 -5.90 -3.60 -1.64
N ALA A 20 -5.44 -4.83 -1.43
CA ALA A 20 -6.31 -6.01 -1.35
C ALA A 20 -7.01 -6.19 0.02
N MET A 21 -6.73 -5.36 1.02
CA MET A 21 -7.27 -5.50 2.38
C MET A 21 -8.80 -5.59 2.41
N ARG A 22 -9.51 -4.96 1.46
CA ARG A 22 -10.97 -5.00 1.37
C ARG A 22 -11.53 -6.32 0.83
N LEU A 23 -10.66 -7.20 0.31
CA LEU A 23 -11.02 -8.55 -0.12
C LEU A 23 -10.93 -9.55 1.05
N THR A 24 -11.39 -9.14 2.22
CA THR A 24 -11.50 -9.96 3.45
C THR A 24 -12.86 -9.79 4.09
N GLY A 25 -13.15 -10.65 5.06
CA GLY A 25 -14.37 -10.53 5.87
C GLY A 25 -14.37 -9.29 6.78
N PRO A 26 -15.47 -9.09 7.51
CA PRO A 26 -15.62 -7.97 8.45
C PRO A 26 -14.44 -7.87 9.43
N ASN A 27 -14.03 -6.65 9.76
CA ASN A 27 -12.88 -6.36 10.63
C ASN A 27 -11.54 -6.91 10.11
N VAL A 28 -11.42 -7.10 8.80
CA VAL A 28 -10.24 -7.68 8.15
C VAL A 28 -9.93 -9.08 8.73
N TRP A 29 -10.98 -9.92 8.84
CA TRP A 29 -10.89 -11.24 9.46
C TRP A 29 -11.62 -12.31 8.64
N GLY A 30 -10.90 -13.37 8.29
CA GLY A 30 -11.41 -14.47 7.46
C GLY A 30 -11.72 -14.06 6.02
N ASP A 31 -12.40 -14.94 5.33
CA ASP A 31 -12.80 -14.76 3.93
C ASP A 31 -13.91 -13.71 3.77
N PRO A 32 -13.97 -13.02 2.62
CA PRO A 32 -15.10 -12.17 2.27
C PRO A 32 -16.37 -13.01 2.10
N ALA A 33 -17.53 -12.40 2.37
CA ALA A 33 -18.83 -13.06 2.20
C ALA A 33 -19.09 -13.46 0.74
N ASP A 34 -18.62 -12.66 -0.21
CA ASP A 34 -18.63 -12.94 -1.65
C ASP A 34 -17.18 -13.17 -2.11
N ARG A 35 -16.74 -14.42 -2.01
CA ARG A 35 -15.36 -14.80 -2.38
C ARG A 35 -15.15 -14.74 -3.89
N ASP A 36 -16.12 -15.18 -4.67
CA ASP A 36 -16.04 -15.18 -6.13
C ASP A 36 -15.96 -13.74 -6.66
N GLY A 37 -16.82 -12.85 -6.17
CA GLY A 37 -16.74 -11.42 -6.50
C GLY A 37 -15.42 -10.77 -6.09
N ALA A 38 -14.83 -11.17 -4.96
CA ALA A 38 -13.51 -10.69 -4.55
C ALA A 38 -12.38 -11.17 -5.49
N ILE A 39 -12.46 -12.42 -5.98
CA ILE A 39 -11.56 -12.97 -7.00
C ILE A 39 -11.69 -12.20 -8.32
N GLU A 40 -12.93 -11.90 -8.74
CA GLU A 40 -13.18 -11.10 -9.95
C GLU A 40 -12.57 -9.69 -9.83
N VAL A 41 -12.67 -9.03 -8.67
CA VAL A 41 -12.05 -7.72 -8.42
C VAL A 41 -10.52 -7.80 -8.55
N ALA A 42 -9.89 -8.85 -7.98
CA ALA A 42 -8.45 -9.03 -8.09
C ALA A 42 -8.00 -9.25 -9.54
N ARG A 43 -8.72 -10.08 -10.31
CA ARG A 43 -8.47 -10.31 -11.74
C ARG A 43 -8.65 -9.04 -12.56
N ARG A 44 -9.74 -8.31 -12.30
CA ARG A 44 -10.02 -7.06 -12.98
C ARG A 44 -8.94 -6.00 -12.76
N ALA A 45 -8.31 -5.97 -11.58
CA ALA A 45 -7.19 -5.08 -11.32
C ALA A 45 -6.03 -5.32 -12.30
N VAL A 46 -5.66 -6.59 -12.51
CA VAL A 46 -4.59 -6.94 -13.46
C VAL A 46 -5.02 -6.67 -14.92
N GLU A 47 -6.26 -6.93 -15.29
CA GLU A 47 -6.79 -6.62 -16.63
C GLU A 47 -6.75 -5.13 -16.96
N LEU A 48 -6.90 -4.26 -15.95
CA LEU A 48 -6.78 -2.81 -16.10
C LEU A 48 -5.33 -2.31 -16.22
N GLY A 49 -4.33 -3.21 -16.11
CA GLY A 49 -2.92 -2.86 -16.15
C GLY A 49 -2.34 -2.44 -14.79
N ILE A 50 -3.05 -2.69 -13.68
CA ILE A 50 -2.49 -2.49 -12.34
C ILE A 50 -1.48 -3.60 -12.10
N THR A 51 -0.21 -3.22 -11.95
CA THR A 51 0.89 -4.17 -11.73
C THR A 51 1.34 -4.26 -10.27
N PHE A 52 0.89 -3.35 -9.39
CA PHE A 52 1.25 -3.33 -7.98
C PHE A 52 0.04 -3.64 -7.10
N ILE A 53 0.06 -4.82 -6.45
CA ILE A 53 -1.00 -5.29 -5.55
C ILE A 53 -0.43 -5.44 -4.14
N ASP A 54 -1.03 -4.75 -3.17
CA ASP A 54 -0.60 -4.71 -1.77
C ASP A 54 -1.50 -5.58 -0.88
N THR A 55 -0.91 -6.52 -0.17
CA THR A 55 -1.55 -7.37 0.84
C THR A 55 -0.73 -7.43 2.14
N ALA A 56 -1.06 -8.34 3.07
CA ALA A 56 -0.32 -8.65 4.28
C ALA A 56 -0.72 -10.02 4.86
N ASP A 57 0.20 -10.67 5.58
CA ASP A 57 -0.05 -11.88 6.37
C ASP A 57 -1.20 -11.70 7.36
N ALA A 58 -1.34 -10.48 7.89
CA ALA A 58 -2.34 -10.11 8.89
C ALA A 58 -3.76 -9.89 8.31
N TYR A 59 -3.92 -9.86 6.98
CA TYR A 59 -5.24 -9.67 6.35
C TYR A 59 -5.97 -11.00 6.23
N GLY A 60 -7.09 -11.10 6.94
CA GLY A 60 -7.88 -12.32 7.08
C GLY A 60 -7.23 -13.47 7.84
N PRO A 61 -6.26 -13.26 8.72
CA PRO A 61 -4.91 -13.83 8.88
C PRO A 61 -4.56 -14.91 7.84
N GLY A 62 -4.00 -14.43 6.73
CA GLY A 62 -3.51 -15.25 5.61
C GLY A 62 -4.52 -15.51 4.50
N SER A 63 -5.84 -15.44 4.77
CA SER A 63 -6.85 -15.75 3.75
C SER A 63 -6.83 -14.77 2.56
N ASN A 64 -6.36 -13.54 2.77
CA ASN A 64 -6.21 -12.57 1.69
C ASN A 64 -5.07 -12.96 0.72
N GLU A 65 -3.95 -13.46 1.24
CA GLU A 65 -2.85 -13.97 0.42
C GLU A 65 -3.29 -15.22 -0.37
N GLU A 66 -4.05 -16.13 0.28
CA GLU A 66 -4.61 -17.32 -0.37
C GLU A 66 -5.60 -16.96 -1.49
N LEU A 67 -6.47 -15.97 -1.27
CA LEU A 67 -7.41 -15.46 -2.26
C LEU A 67 -6.66 -14.86 -3.47
N LEU A 68 -5.64 -14.05 -3.24
CA LEU A 68 -4.84 -13.48 -4.34
C LEU A 68 -4.11 -14.56 -5.14
N ALA A 69 -3.57 -15.59 -4.48
CA ALA A 69 -2.97 -16.72 -5.17
C ALA A 69 -3.98 -17.54 -5.97
N GLU A 70 -5.20 -17.73 -5.48
CA GLU A 70 -6.30 -18.40 -6.22
C GLU A 70 -6.74 -17.58 -7.44
N ALA A 71 -6.82 -16.26 -7.28
CA ALA A 71 -7.25 -15.36 -8.34
C ALA A 71 -6.24 -15.21 -9.46
N LEU A 72 -4.93 -15.13 -9.12
CA LEU A 72 -3.91 -14.57 -10.01
C LEU A 72 -2.75 -15.52 -10.33
N HIS A 73 -2.56 -16.63 -9.58
CA HIS A 73 -1.47 -17.56 -9.88
C HIS A 73 -1.85 -18.51 -11.05
N PRO A 74 -0.94 -18.74 -12.05
CA PRO A 74 0.36 -18.09 -12.19
C PRO A 74 0.25 -16.60 -12.48
N TYR A 75 1.10 -15.81 -11.81
CA TYR A 75 1.06 -14.36 -11.97
C TYR A 75 1.52 -13.95 -13.37
N ALA A 76 0.83 -12.96 -13.96
CA ALA A 76 1.24 -12.40 -15.24
C ALA A 76 2.58 -11.63 -15.10
N ASP A 77 3.33 -11.56 -16.18
CA ASP A 77 4.60 -10.84 -16.22
C ASP A 77 4.42 -9.37 -15.77
N GLY A 78 5.30 -8.93 -14.89
CA GLY A 78 5.29 -7.58 -14.34
C GLY A 78 4.31 -7.36 -13.17
N VAL A 79 3.46 -8.32 -12.81
CA VAL A 79 2.60 -8.21 -11.63
C VAL A 79 3.41 -8.48 -10.37
N VAL A 80 3.38 -7.51 -9.46
CA VAL A 80 4.07 -7.52 -8.17
C VAL A 80 3.04 -7.67 -7.05
N ILE A 81 3.17 -8.73 -6.25
CA ILE A 81 2.41 -8.91 -5.01
C ILE A 81 3.30 -8.51 -3.84
N ALA A 82 3.06 -7.32 -3.30
CA ALA A 82 3.73 -6.85 -2.10
C ALA A 82 2.98 -7.34 -0.86
N THR A 83 3.69 -7.97 0.07
CA THR A 83 3.10 -8.42 1.35
C THR A 83 3.93 -7.94 2.53
N LYS A 84 3.45 -8.20 3.74
CA LYS A 84 4.00 -7.67 4.98
C LYS A 84 3.92 -8.70 6.09
N ALA A 85 4.83 -8.58 7.08
CA ALA A 85 4.66 -9.16 8.41
C ALA A 85 5.10 -8.18 9.50
N GLY A 86 4.78 -8.48 10.75
CA GLY A 86 5.09 -7.62 11.89
C GLY A 86 3.84 -7.09 12.61
N GLN A 87 2.66 -7.61 12.22
CA GLN A 87 1.40 -7.39 12.94
C GLN A 87 0.70 -8.70 13.24
N SER A 88 0.56 -9.05 14.50
CA SER A 88 -0.26 -10.19 14.90
C SER A 88 -1.73 -9.80 15.04
N ARG A 89 -2.60 -10.78 14.87
CA ARG A 89 -4.06 -10.64 14.94
C ARG A 89 -4.62 -11.50 16.07
N PRO A 90 -4.71 -10.99 17.32
CA PRO A 90 -5.24 -11.77 18.46
C PRO A 90 -6.76 -12.07 18.36
N GLY A 91 -7.46 -11.48 17.42
CA GLY A 91 -8.87 -11.70 17.13
C GLY A 91 -9.41 -10.65 16.16
N PRO A 92 -10.69 -10.75 15.74
CA PRO A 92 -11.31 -9.81 14.80
C PRO A 92 -11.16 -8.36 15.26
N GLY A 93 -10.72 -7.49 14.37
CA GLY A 93 -10.49 -6.07 14.64
C GLY A 93 -9.33 -5.73 15.59
N LYS A 94 -8.64 -6.72 16.15
CA LYS A 94 -7.51 -6.51 17.06
C LYS A 94 -6.19 -6.62 16.30
N TRP A 95 -5.31 -5.66 16.52
CA TRP A 95 -4.00 -5.54 15.90
C TRP A 95 -2.94 -5.32 16.97
N LYS A 96 -1.83 -6.03 16.89
CA LYS A 96 -0.71 -5.88 17.82
C LYS A 96 0.60 -6.03 17.06
N PRO A 97 1.54 -5.06 17.15
CA PRO A 97 2.89 -5.25 16.64
C PRO A 97 3.54 -6.51 17.21
N LEU A 98 4.25 -7.25 16.38
CA LEU A 98 5.00 -8.43 16.76
C LEU A 98 6.22 -8.56 15.85
N GLY A 99 7.38 -8.11 16.35
CA GLY A 99 8.63 -7.99 15.59
C GLY A 99 9.69 -9.01 15.98
N ARG A 100 9.36 -10.11 16.70
CA ARG A 100 10.34 -11.14 17.02
C ARG A 100 10.91 -11.79 15.77
N PRO A 101 12.24 -11.94 15.64
CA PRO A 101 12.88 -12.48 14.44
C PRO A 101 12.31 -13.83 14.00
N GLU A 102 12.10 -14.76 14.93
CA GLU A 102 11.53 -16.07 14.65
C GLU A 102 10.09 -16.01 14.11
N TYR A 103 9.29 -15.03 14.58
CA TYR A 103 7.95 -14.78 14.07
C TYR A 103 8.00 -14.19 12.66
N LEU A 104 8.80 -13.15 12.45
CA LEU A 104 8.93 -12.50 11.12
C LEU A 104 9.40 -13.51 10.06
N ARG A 105 10.40 -14.34 10.40
CA ARG A 105 10.88 -15.41 9.52
C ARG A 105 9.78 -16.42 9.20
N GLN A 106 9.07 -16.92 10.23
CA GLN A 106 7.98 -17.86 10.03
C GLN A 106 6.87 -17.28 9.15
N GLN A 107 6.50 -16.01 9.35
CA GLN A 107 5.47 -15.37 8.53
C GLN A 107 5.92 -15.20 7.08
N ALA A 108 7.18 -14.87 6.83
CA ALA A 108 7.72 -14.82 5.47
C ALA A 108 7.60 -16.18 4.77
N GLU A 109 8.01 -17.28 5.40
CA GLU A 109 7.88 -18.62 4.85
C GLU A 109 6.41 -19.02 4.58
N LEU A 110 5.51 -18.66 5.49
CA LEU A 110 4.08 -18.94 5.32
C LEU A 110 3.47 -18.10 4.18
N SER A 111 3.86 -16.83 4.04
CA SER A 111 3.40 -15.95 2.96
C SER A 111 3.91 -16.41 1.59
N LEU A 112 5.18 -16.83 1.47
CA LEU A 112 5.71 -17.44 0.25
C LEU A 112 4.86 -18.64 -0.18
N ARG A 113 4.53 -19.52 0.77
CA ARG A 113 3.72 -20.70 0.49
C ARG A 113 2.28 -20.34 0.08
N ARG A 114 1.61 -19.40 0.78
CA ARG A 114 0.23 -19.00 0.46
C ARG A 114 0.14 -18.33 -0.90
N LEU A 115 1.09 -17.44 -1.18
CA LEU A 115 1.19 -16.72 -2.45
C LEU A 115 1.79 -17.56 -3.58
N LYS A 116 2.30 -18.77 -3.29
CA LYS A 116 2.99 -19.65 -4.27
C LYS A 116 4.14 -18.92 -4.97
N LEU A 117 4.93 -18.16 -4.20
CA LEU A 117 6.10 -17.42 -4.65
C LEU A 117 7.37 -18.08 -4.12
N ASP A 118 8.43 -18.08 -4.91
CA ASP A 118 9.77 -18.48 -4.47
C ASP A 118 10.52 -17.30 -3.82
N ARG A 119 10.16 -16.07 -4.20
CA ARG A 119 10.75 -14.83 -3.71
C ARG A 119 9.72 -13.70 -3.74
N PHE A 120 9.73 -12.83 -2.74
CA PHE A 120 9.01 -11.56 -2.79
C PHE A 120 9.80 -10.51 -3.59
N ASP A 121 9.14 -9.81 -4.50
CA ASP A 121 9.73 -8.62 -5.11
C ASP A 121 9.75 -7.44 -4.13
N LEU A 122 8.71 -7.27 -3.30
CA LEU A 122 8.67 -6.31 -2.19
C LEU A 122 8.07 -6.96 -0.95
N TYR A 123 8.84 -6.95 0.15
CA TYR A 123 8.38 -7.41 1.47
C TYR A 123 8.54 -6.29 2.51
N GLN A 124 7.49 -6.02 3.31
CA GLN A 124 7.47 -4.85 4.18
C GLN A 124 7.35 -5.24 5.66
N LEU A 125 8.11 -4.57 6.53
CA LEU A 125 7.85 -4.61 7.95
C LEU A 125 6.59 -3.79 8.26
N HIS A 126 5.50 -4.48 8.61
CA HIS A 126 4.18 -3.87 8.77
C HIS A 126 4.13 -2.85 9.92
N ARG A 127 4.84 -3.14 11.02
CA ARG A 127 5.09 -2.24 12.16
C ARG A 127 6.41 -2.60 12.82
N ILE A 128 7.16 -1.60 13.24
CA ILE A 128 8.25 -1.81 14.18
C ILE A 128 7.63 -2.12 15.55
N ASP A 129 7.99 -3.27 16.12
CA ASP A 129 7.57 -3.65 17.47
C ASP A 129 8.45 -2.94 18.50
N PRO A 130 7.89 -2.05 19.34
CA PRO A 130 8.69 -1.33 20.34
C PRO A 130 9.20 -2.24 21.50
N GLN A 131 8.76 -3.49 21.57
CA GLN A 131 9.20 -4.46 22.57
C GLN A 131 10.41 -5.28 22.11
N VAL A 132 10.83 -5.15 20.87
CA VAL A 132 11.97 -5.86 20.26
C VAL A 132 12.93 -4.82 19.69
N PRO A 133 14.25 -4.94 19.91
CA PRO A 133 15.21 -4.04 19.27
C PRO A 133 14.99 -3.93 17.78
N ALA A 134 14.94 -2.69 17.24
CA ALA A 134 14.68 -2.47 15.82
C ALA A 134 15.76 -3.13 14.94
N SER A 135 17.01 -3.16 15.42
CA SER A 135 18.12 -3.83 14.74
C SER A 135 17.92 -5.34 14.55
N GLU A 136 17.24 -6.02 15.47
CA GLU A 136 16.93 -7.45 15.33
C GLU A 136 15.84 -7.67 14.28
N GLN A 137 14.85 -6.74 14.20
CA GLN A 137 13.79 -6.79 13.20
C GLN A 137 14.33 -6.50 11.80
N PHE A 138 15.24 -5.53 11.65
CA PHE A 138 15.90 -5.25 10.37
C PHE A 138 16.87 -6.37 9.99
N GLY A 139 17.57 -6.94 10.98
CA GLY A 139 18.51 -8.04 10.78
C GLY A 139 17.87 -9.27 10.13
N VAL A 140 16.71 -9.72 10.61
CA VAL A 140 16.02 -10.86 10.03
C VAL A 140 15.50 -10.59 8.61
N LEU A 141 15.11 -9.35 8.29
CA LEU A 141 14.74 -8.99 6.92
C LEU A 141 15.96 -9.02 6.00
N LYS A 142 17.11 -8.55 6.50
CA LYS A 142 18.38 -8.64 5.76
C LYS A 142 18.80 -10.09 5.52
N GLU A 143 18.69 -10.95 6.51
CA GLU A 143 18.97 -12.38 6.36
C GLU A 143 18.09 -13.02 5.28
N LEU A 144 16.77 -12.75 5.31
CA LEU A 144 15.84 -13.24 4.29
C LEU A 144 16.17 -12.69 2.89
N GLN A 145 16.66 -11.46 2.80
CA GLN A 145 17.14 -10.88 1.54
C GLN A 145 18.42 -11.59 1.05
N ASP A 146 19.37 -11.83 1.95
CA ASP A 146 20.62 -12.52 1.62
C ASP A 146 20.39 -13.99 1.23
N GLU A 147 19.35 -14.63 1.76
CA GLU A 147 18.86 -15.94 1.35
C GLU A 147 18.16 -15.93 -0.03
N GLY A 148 17.94 -14.75 -0.62
CA GLY A 148 17.27 -14.59 -1.91
C GLY A 148 15.74 -14.68 -1.83
N LYS A 149 15.13 -14.65 -0.63
CA LYS A 149 13.67 -14.71 -0.42
C LYS A 149 12.99 -13.36 -0.57
N ILE A 150 13.72 -12.27 -0.40
CA ILE A 150 13.26 -10.90 -0.56
C ILE A 150 14.17 -10.19 -1.55
N ARG A 151 13.59 -9.52 -2.56
CA ARG A 151 14.34 -8.64 -3.47
C ARG A 151 14.48 -7.25 -2.85
N HIS A 152 13.36 -6.60 -2.51
CA HIS A 152 13.32 -5.27 -1.91
C HIS A 152 12.62 -5.28 -0.56
N ILE A 153 13.17 -4.52 0.38
CA ILE A 153 12.62 -4.36 1.73
C ILE A 153 11.92 -3.01 1.84
N GLY A 154 10.71 -3.01 2.40
CA GLY A 154 9.96 -1.80 2.74
C GLY A 154 9.66 -1.70 4.22
N LEU A 155 9.27 -0.50 4.67
CA LEU A 155 8.84 -0.20 6.03
C LEU A 155 7.43 0.40 6.04
N SER A 156 6.70 0.24 7.13
CA SER A 156 5.37 0.84 7.26
C SER A 156 5.19 1.54 8.60
N GLU A 157 4.54 2.74 8.57
CA GLU A 157 4.27 3.60 9.73
C GLU A 157 5.54 3.99 10.48
N VAL A 158 6.49 4.55 9.75
CA VAL A 158 7.80 4.95 10.25
C VAL A 158 8.01 6.46 10.13
N THR A 159 8.90 6.98 10.98
CA THR A 159 9.42 8.34 10.94
C THR A 159 10.70 8.39 10.10
N VAL A 160 11.16 9.60 9.73
CA VAL A 160 12.45 9.79 9.05
C VAL A 160 13.59 9.18 9.86
N ALA A 161 13.64 9.41 11.18
CA ALA A 161 14.69 8.86 12.04
C ALA A 161 14.71 7.31 12.03
N GLN A 162 13.54 6.66 12.00
CA GLN A 162 13.45 5.20 11.90
C GLN A 162 13.88 4.68 10.52
N ILE A 163 13.63 5.43 9.45
CA ILE A 163 14.15 5.09 8.12
C ILE A 163 15.67 5.18 8.10
N GLU A 164 16.23 6.26 8.65
CA GLU A 164 17.68 6.44 8.73
C GLU A 164 18.34 5.36 9.59
N GLU A 165 17.74 4.99 10.73
CA GLU A 165 18.20 3.87 11.56
C GLU A 165 18.19 2.55 10.76
N ALA A 166 17.10 2.24 10.06
CA ALA A 166 17.00 1.04 9.25
C ALA A 166 18.06 1.01 8.12
N ARG A 167 18.32 2.15 7.48
CA ARG A 167 19.31 2.28 6.40
C ARG A 167 20.76 2.04 6.84
N THR A 168 21.02 1.93 8.14
CA THR A 168 22.35 1.48 8.62
C THR A 168 22.57 -0.03 8.41
N GLN A 169 21.51 -0.80 8.15
CA GLN A 169 21.56 -2.27 8.03
C GLN A 169 20.93 -2.80 6.75
N ILE A 170 19.89 -2.14 6.22
CA ILE A 170 19.11 -2.54 5.04
C ILE A 170 18.95 -1.38 4.08
N GLU A 171 18.79 -1.69 2.80
CA GLU A 171 18.30 -0.73 1.82
C GLU A 171 16.77 -0.65 1.91
N VAL A 172 16.22 0.55 2.15
CA VAL A 172 14.78 0.78 2.24
C VAL A 172 14.28 1.22 0.88
N ALA A 173 13.56 0.34 0.18
CA ALA A 173 13.05 0.60 -1.16
C ALA A 173 11.64 1.24 -1.17
N SER A 174 10.86 1.05 -0.10
CA SER A 174 9.53 1.65 0.04
C SER A 174 9.19 2.03 1.47
N VAL A 175 8.32 3.02 1.61
CA VAL A 175 7.69 3.40 2.89
C VAL A 175 6.18 3.47 2.70
N GLN A 176 5.43 2.76 3.55
CA GLN A 176 3.97 2.76 3.52
C GLN A 176 3.39 3.41 4.77
N ASN A 177 2.99 4.67 4.69
CA ASN A 177 2.43 5.44 5.81
C ASN A 177 1.02 5.96 5.50
N LEU A 178 0.24 6.29 6.56
CA LEU A 178 -1.04 6.97 6.42
C LEU A 178 -0.83 8.35 5.79
N TYR A 179 -1.40 8.57 4.61
CA TYR A 179 -1.29 9.85 3.96
C TYR A 179 -2.41 10.07 2.93
N ASN A 180 -3.03 11.24 2.97
CA ASN A 180 -4.02 11.71 2.00
C ASN A 180 -4.19 13.22 2.16
N ALA A 181 -5.08 13.86 1.40
CA ALA A 181 -5.26 15.30 1.41
C ALA A 181 -5.62 15.91 2.79
N THR A 182 -6.19 15.12 3.73
CA THR A 182 -6.54 15.56 5.08
C THR A 182 -5.69 14.95 6.19
N GLU A 183 -4.90 13.92 5.89
CA GLU A 183 -4.03 13.22 6.84
C GLU A 183 -2.59 13.37 6.41
N ARG A 184 -1.96 14.48 6.79
CA ARG A 184 -0.60 14.84 6.34
C ARG A 184 0.47 14.77 7.44
N LYS A 185 0.21 14.02 8.49
CA LYS A 185 1.16 13.80 9.60
C LYS A 185 2.54 13.34 9.11
N HIS A 186 2.59 12.59 8.03
CA HIS A 186 3.81 12.03 7.46
C HIS A 186 4.34 12.82 6.26
N GLU A 187 4.02 14.11 6.13
CA GLU A 187 4.52 14.98 5.08
C GLU A 187 6.06 14.96 5.01
N ALA A 188 6.74 15.12 6.15
CA ALA A 188 8.20 15.08 6.20
C ALA A 188 8.80 13.73 5.76
N VAL A 189 8.06 12.64 5.94
CA VAL A 189 8.47 11.31 5.46
C VAL A 189 8.33 11.21 3.95
N LEU A 190 7.24 11.76 3.39
CA LEU A 190 7.08 11.84 1.94
C LEU A 190 8.19 12.67 1.29
N ASP A 191 8.49 13.85 1.84
CA ASP A 191 9.56 14.72 1.34
C ASP A 191 10.94 14.03 1.41
N TYR A 192 11.17 13.24 2.47
CA TYR A 192 12.36 12.40 2.58
C TYR A 192 12.40 11.34 1.48
N CYS A 193 11.31 10.60 1.29
CA CYS A 193 11.21 9.57 0.27
C CYS A 193 11.43 10.13 -1.15
N GLU A 194 10.87 11.30 -1.44
CA GLU A 194 11.06 11.99 -2.72
C GLU A 194 12.53 12.32 -2.98
N ARG A 195 13.22 12.88 -1.98
CA ARG A 195 14.64 13.24 -2.08
C ARG A 195 15.55 12.02 -2.26
N GLU A 196 15.20 10.90 -1.60
CA GLU A 196 15.99 9.66 -1.62
C GLU A 196 15.54 8.67 -2.70
N SER A 197 14.55 9.03 -3.53
CA SER A 197 13.94 8.15 -4.56
C SER A 197 13.39 6.83 -3.98
N ILE A 198 12.84 6.88 -2.77
CA ILE A 198 12.15 5.77 -2.09
C ILE A 198 10.66 5.80 -2.49
N ALA A 199 10.08 4.66 -2.86
CA ALA A 199 8.63 4.58 -3.12
C ALA A 199 7.83 4.95 -1.87
N PHE A 200 6.89 5.88 -2.00
CA PHE A 200 5.96 6.22 -0.92
C PHE A 200 4.57 5.66 -1.24
N ILE A 201 4.09 4.75 -0.39
CA ILE A 201 2.83 4.01 -0.60
C ILE A 201 1.81 4.51 0.43
N PRO A 202 0.97 5.50 0.09
CA PRO A 202 -0.05 5.98 1.02
C PRO A 202 -1.15 4.94 1.23
N TRP A 203 -1.35 4.46 2.45
CA TRP A 203 -2.55 3.72 2.80
C TRP A 203 -3.68 4.67 3.21
N ARG A 204 -4.94 4.28 3.00
CA ARG A 204 -6.12 5.17 3.02
C ARG A 204 -5.94 6.41 2.13
N PRO A 205 -5.56 6.22 0.87
CA PRO A 205 -5.32 7.33 -0.04
C PRO A 205 -6.58 8.16 -0.30
N VAL A 206 -7.74 7.53 -0.17
CA VAL A 206 -9.05 8.18 -0.15
C VAL A 206 -9.50 8.22 1.30
N ALA A 207 -9.55 9.39 1.91
CA ALA A 207 -9.98 9.56 3.30
C ALA A 207 -11.40 9.03 3.51
N LYS A 208 -11.72 8.59 4.73
CA LYS A 208 -13.08 8.18 5.06
C LYS A 208 -14.03 9.38 5.05
N GLY A 209 -15.21 9.23 4.41
CA GLY A 209 -16.46 9.94 4.66
C GLY A 209 -16.47 11.47 4.60
N ASP A 210 -15.59 12.12 5.35
CA ASP A 210 -15.61 13.57 5.55
C ASP A 210 -15.08 14.38 4.35
N LEU A 211 -14.23 13.79 3.50
CA LEU A 211 -13.81 14.41 2.24
C LEU A 211 -14.95 14.48 1.21
N ALA A 212 -15.96 13.64 1.37
CA ALA A 212 -17.15 13.59 0.52
C ALA A 212 -18.30 14.44 1.07
N SER A 213 -18.04 15.38 2.03
CA SER A 213 -19.08 16.34 2.38
C SER A 213 -19.53 17.07 1.12
N ALA A 214 -20.83 17.13 0.88
CA ALA A 214 -21.42 17.65 -0.35
C ALA A 214 -21.01 19.10 -0.70
N ASP A 215 -20.44 19.81 0.26
CA ASP A 215 -20.08 21.22 0.18
C ASP A 215 -18.56 21.48 0.33
N GLY A 216 -17.73 20.43 0.36
CA GLY A 216 -16.27 20.57 0.51
C GLY A 216 -15.54 20.86 -0.79
N PRO A 217 -14.27 21.37 -0.74
CA PRO A 217 -13.46 21.65 -1.92
C PRO A 217 -13.33 20.45 -2.86
N LEU A 218 -13.20 19.22 -2.33
CA LEU A 218 -13.15 18.00 -3.14
C LEU A 218 -14.42 17.77 -3.95
N ALA A 219 -15.60 17.96 -3.34
CA ALA A 219 -16.87 17.77 -4.04
C ALA A 219 -17.10 18.85 -5.12
N SER A 220 -16.70 20.09 -4.85
CA SER A 220 -16.78 21.19 -5.83
C SER A 220 -15.90 20.91 -7.04
N ILE A 221 -14.64 20.58 -6.83
CA ILE A 221 -13.67 20.26 -7.90
C ILE A 221 -14.10 19.01 -8.66
N ALA A 222 -14.58 17.98 -7.96
CA ALA A 222 -15.09 16.76 -8.59
C ALA A 222 -16.25 17.06 -9.57
N LYS A 223 -17.18 17.91 -9.16
CA LYS A 223 -18.31 18.33 -10.00
C LYS A 223 -17.83 19.11 -11.23
N GLU A 224 -16.86 19.99 -11.08
CA GLU A 224 -16.28 20.78 -12.17
C GLU A 224 -15.59 19.89 -13.19
N LEU A 225 -14.84 18.89 -12.73
CA LEU A 225 -14.08 17.97 -13.57
C LEU A 225 -14.91 16.77 -14.09
N GLY A 226 -16.19 16.66 -13.71
CA GLY A 226 -17.01 15.49 -14.05
C GLY A 226 -16.48 14.17 -13.46
N ALA A 227 -15.77 14.26 -12.34
CA ALA A 227 -15.12 13.14 -11.64
C ALA A 227 -15.78 12.86 -10.29
N THR A 228 -15.39 11.77 -9.64
CA THR A 228 -15.79 11.50 -8.26
C THR A 228 -14.82 12.17 -7.27
N PRO A 229 -15.25 12.51 -6.03
CA PRO A 229 -14.35 13.01 -5.00
C PRO A 229 -13.15 12.09 -4.71
N SER A 230 -13.34 10.78 -4.83
CA SER A 230 -12.27 9.79 -4.69
C SER A 230 -11.22 9.92 -5.80
N GLN A 231 -11.64 10.12 -7.03
CA GLN A 231 -10.74 10.34 -8.16
C GLN A 231 -9.92 11.63 -7.99
N VAL A 232 -10.56 12.71 -7.54
CA VAL A 232 -9.87 13.99 -7.27
C VAL A 232 -8.84 13.83 -6.13
N ALA A 233 -9.18 13.10 -5.07
CA ALA A 233 -8.24 12.82 -3.97
C ALA A 233 -7.03 12.00 -4.44
N LEU A 234 -7.24 11.00 -5.28
CA LEU A 234 -6.16 10.20 -5.87
C LEU A 234 -5.31 11.02 -6.86
N ALA A 235 -5.93 11.83 -7.71
CA ALA A 235 -5.23 12.71 -8.64
C ALA A 235 -4.33 13.73 -7.89
N TRP A 236 -4.79 14.23 -6.74
CA TRP A 236 -3.96 15.07 -5.86
C TRP A 236 -2.71 14.34 -5.38
N LEU A 237 -2.84 13.06 -4.97
CA LEU A 237 -1.71 12.24 -4.55
C LEU A 237 -0.70 12.01 -5.69
N TYR A 238 -1.16 11.69 -6.90
CA TYR A 238 -0.28 11.53 -8.06
C TYR A 238 0.49 12.81 -8.39
N ARG A 239 -0.17 13.95 -8.23
CA ARG A 239 0.44 15.25 -8.48
C ARG A 239 1.39 15.70 -7.35
N ARG A 240 1.14 15.28 -6.09
CA ARG A 240 1.94 15.67 -4.93
C ARG A 240 3.40 15.22 -5.05
N SER A 241 3.65 14.04 -5.58
CA SER A 241 5.02 13.58 -5.82
C SER A 241 5.06 12.39 -6.79
N SER A 242 6.14 12.30 -7.56
CA SER A 242 6.37 11.22 -8.51
C SER A 242 6.68 9.87 -7.83
N VAL A 243 7.12 9.86 -6.57
CA VAL A 243 7.40 8.63 -5.80
C VAL A 243 6.16 8.02 -5.15
N VAL A 244 5.01 8.68 -5.26
CA VAL A 244 3.75 8.24 -4.63
C VAL A 244 3.09 7.15 -5.47
N ILE A 245 2.78 6.02 -4.81
CA ILE A 245 2.06 4.87 -5.38
C ILE A 245 0.84 4.61 -4.50
N PRO A 246 -0.32 5.24 -4.75
CA PRO A 246 -1.53 5.01 -3.98
C PRO A 246 -2.06 3.60 -4.16
N ILE A 247 -2.57 3.02 -3.07
CA ILE A 247 -3.17 1.68 -3.04
C ILE A 247 -4.64 1.73 -2.59
N PRO A 248 -5.53 2.37 -3.35
CA PRO A 248 -6.95 2.40 -2.99
C PRO A 248 -7.53 0.99 -2.95
N GLY A 249 -8.15 0.61 -1.82
CA GLY A 249 -8.75 -0.70 -1.64
C GLY A 249 -10.26 -0.66 -1.81
N THR A 250 -10.79 -1.62 -2.58
CA THR A 250 -12.23 -1.79 -2.80
C THR A 250 -12.58 -3.27 -3.00
N SER A 251 -13.85 -3.62 -2.79
CA SER A 251 -14.46 -4.90 -3.17
C SER A 251 -15.49 -4.75 -4.32
N SER A 252 -15.48 -3.61 -5.03
CA SER A 252 -16.36 -3.30 -6.15
C SER A 252 -15.57 -3.05 -7.42
N ILE A 253 -15.89 -3.75 -8.50
CA ILE A 253 -15.29 -3.55 -9.82
C ILE A 253 -15.47 -2.08 -10.28
N LYS A 254 -16.68 -1.53 -10.12
CA LYS A 254 -16.95 -0.12 -10.47
C LYS A 254 -15.99 0.84 -9.75
N HIS A 255 -15.82 0.69 -8.44
CA HIS A 255 -14.92 1.56 -7.69
C HIS A 255 -13.43 1.30 -8.02
N LEU A 256 -13.07 0.08 -8.40
CA LEU A 256 -11.73 -0.23 -8.88
C LEU A 256 -11.42 0.53 -10.18
N GLU A 257 -12.33 0.47 -11.15
CA GLU A 257 -12.22 1.17 -12.42
C GLU A 257 -12.17 2.70 -12.23
N GLU A 258 -13.04 3.24 -11.36
CA GLU A 258 -13.02 4.66 -11.00
C GLU A 258 -11.68 5.08 -10.35
N ASN A 259 -11.16 4.27 -9.42
CA ASN A 259 -9.88 4.54 -8.77
C ASN A 259 -8.70 4.49 -9.76
N HIS A 260 -8.70 3.50 -10.66
CA HIS A 260 -7.65 3.39 -11.67
C HIS A 260 -7.68 4.57 -12.65
N ALA A 261 -8.86 4.97 -13.10
CA ALA A 261 -9.04 6.11 -13.99
C ALA A 261 -8.56 7.45 -13.40
N ALA A 262 -8.40 7.54 -12.08
CA ALA A 262 -7.87 8.74 -11.42
C ALA A 262 -6.42 9.06 -11.79
N SER A 263 -5.64 8.08 -12.25
CA SER A 263 -4.25 8.29 -12.71
C SER A 263 -4.16 9.17 -13.96
N ALA A 264 -5.21 9.17 -14.77
CA ALA A 264 -5.32 10.01 -15.97
C ALA A 264 -6.01 11.38 -15.70
N LEU A 265 -6.50 11.63 -14.48
CA LEU A 265 -7.17 12.88 -14.14
C LEU A 265 -6.16 14.00 -13.88
N GLU A 266 -6.12 14.98 -14.74
CA GLU A 266 -5.26 16.16 -14.58
C GLU A 266 -5.92 17.21 -13.68
N LEU A 267 -5.20 17.65 -12.65
CA LEU A 267 -5.59 18.77 -11.80
C LEU A 267 -4.89 20.04 -12.26
N ALA A 268 -5.65 21.11 -12.50
CA ALA A 268 -5.07 22.44 -12.71
C ALA A 268 -4.33 22.93 -11.45
N ASP A 269 -3.44 23.92 -11.59
CA ASP A 269 -2.66 24.48 -10.47
C ASP A 269 -3.55 25.00 -9.35
N GLU A 270 -4.66 25.65 -9.70
CA GLU A 270 -5.64 26.16 -8.75
C GLU A 270 -6.34 25.05 -7.98
N HIS A 271 -6.71 23.93 -8.62
CA HIS A 271 -7.31 22.78 -7.95
C HIS A 271 -6.33 22.14 -6.97
N PHE A 272 -5.09 21.93 -7.42
CA PHE A 272 -4.05 21.36 -6.57
C PHE A 272 -3.77 22.26 -5.35
N ALA A 273 -3.67 23.58 -5.56
CA ALA A 273 -3.45 24.55 -4.48
C ALA A 273 -4.63 24.55 -3.48
N ALA A 274 -5.88 24.55 -3.97
CA ALA A 274 -7.07 24.52 -3.14
C ALA A 274 -7.13 23.25 -2.27
N LEU A 275 -6.82 22.09 -2.85
CA LEU A 275 -6.77 20.82 -2.12
C LEU A 275 -5.62 20.79 -1.11
N SER A 276 -4.47 21.35 -1.47
CA SER A 276 -3.29 21.44 -0.59
C SER A 276 -3.49 22.40 0.57
N ALA A 277 -4.38 23.37 0.44
CA ALA A 277 -4.77 24.30 1.51
C ALA A 277 -5.77 23.73 2.51
N ILE A 278 -6.34 22.53 2.25
CA ILE A 278 -7.24 21.86 3.23
C ILE A 278 -6.43 21.62 4.51
N ALA A 279 -6.96 22.13 5.64
CA ALA A 279 -6.32 21.90 6.93
C ALA A 279 -6.30 20.40 7.26
N PRO A 280 -5.11 19.85 7.63
CA PRO A 280 -5.05 18.47 8.09
C PRO A 280 -5.98 18.26 9.31
N LEU A 281 -6.60 17.08 9.38
CA LEU A 281 -7.31 16.64 10.58
C LEU A 281 -6.32 16.55 11.74
N ALA A 282 -6.72 17.10 12.89
CA ALA A 282 -5.90 17.16 14.11
C ALA A 282 -5.71 15.77 14.74
#